data_d7ef01b007af6697f35331755cad85c2
#
_entry.id   d7ef01b007af6697f35331755cad85c2
#
_cell.length_a   1.000
_cell.length_b   1.000
_cell.length_c   1.000
_cell.angle_alpha   90.00
_cell.angle_beta   90.00
_cell.angle_gamma   90.00
#
_symmetry.space_group_name_H-M   'P 1'
#
loop_
_entity.id
_entity.type
_entity.pdbx_description
1 polymer ?
#
loop_
_entity_poly.entity_id
_entity_poly.type
_entity_poly.pdbx_seq_one_letter_code
_entity_poly.pdbx_strand_id
1 'polypeptide(L)'
;MKTIKTLILSCLLAFASCASDPCEDVTCYNDGVCDDGTCICADWYEGADCSTEERAKYYGDYIGTATFINAAGDVSTSTDTIPVVANGTTLNELYMANGVPTVLDVSGMGGFTIPLSAVSDPDGTTLNISGNGSFDGNLLTVTATMEFTSSTLEYTFSGSK
;
A
#
# COMPACT_ATOMS: atom_id res chain seq x y z
N MET A 1 -74.65 -4.67 5.89
CA MET A 1 -73.32 -5.21 6.26
C MET A 1 -72.44 -5.65 5.04
N LYS A 2 -72.66 -5.10 3.85
CA LYS A 2 -71.87 -5.45 2.63
C LYS A 2 -70.93 -4.33 2.15
N THR A 3 -71.05 -3.13 2.67
CA THR A 3 -70.27 -1.95 2.24
C THR A 3 -68.98 -1.72 3.00
N ILE A 4 -68.79 -2.31 4.20
CA ILE A 4 -67.57 -2.11 5.03
C ILE A 4 -66.44 -3.04 4.62
N LYS A 5 -66.72 -4.20 3.96
CA LYS A 5 -65.67 -5.15 3.54
C LYS A 5 -64.89 -4.67 2.31
N THR A 6 -65.43 -3.78 1.49
CA THR A 6 -64.77 -3.29 0.26
C THR A 6 -63.81 -2.13 0.53
N LEU A 7 -64.00 -1.40 1.65
CA LEU A 7 -63.08 -0.27 2.01
C LEU A 7 -61.77 -0.70 2.65
N ILE A 8 -61.76 -1.88 3.29
CA ILE A 8 -60.55 -2.37 3.99
C ILE A 8 -59.52 -2.97 2.99
N LEU A 9 -60.00 -3.48 1.83
CA LEU A 9 -59.10 -4.07 0.82
C LEU A 9 -58.38 -3.01 -0.05
N SER A 10 -58.87 -1.76 -0.06
CA SER A 10 -58.27 -0.67 -0.87
C SER A 10 -57.12 0.03 -0.12
N CYS A 11 -56.94 -0.17 1.18
CA CYS A 11 -55.92 0.52 1.97
C CYS A 11 -54.62 -0.27 2.13
N LEU A 12 -54.55 -1.53 1.64
CA LEU A 12 -53.38 -2.40 1.77
C LEU A 12 -52.42 -2.33 0.57
N LEU A 13 -52.74 -1.53 -0.47
CA LEU A 13 -51.92 -1.43 -1.71
C LEU A 13 -51.10 -0.13 -1.81
N ALA A 14 -51.04 0.71 -0.77
CA ALA A 14 -50.38 2.01 -0.82
C ALA A 14 -49.01 2.08 -0.14
N PHE A 15 -48.42 0.95 0.29
CA PHE A 15 -47.05 0.88 0.79
C PHE A 15 -46.12 0.20 -0.25
N ALA A 16 -46.24 0.57 -1.51
CA ALA A 16 -45.09 0.49 -2.38
C ALA A 16 -44.16 1.65 -1.94
N SER A 17 -43.42 1.44 -0.87
CA SER A 17 -42.28 2.25 -0.47
C SER A 17 -41.35 2.32 -1.71
N CYS A 18 -41.23 3.49 -2.33
CA CYS A 18 -40.08 3.79 -3.12
C CYS A 18 -38.86 3.68 -2.18
N ALA A 19 -38.30 2.49 -2.09
CA ALA A 19 -36.94 2.36 -1.58
C ALA A 19 -36.07 3.06 -2.65
N SER A 20 -35.59 4.25 -2.32
CA SER A 20 -34.55 4.89 -3.14
C SER A 20 -33.36 3.92 -3.21
N ASP A 21 -32.80 3.77 -4.40
CA ASP A 21 -31.57 2.99 -4.56
C ASP A 21 -30.47 3.62 -3.67
N PRO A 22 -29.93 2.90 -2.70
CA PRO A 22 -28.89 3.45 -1.81
C PRO A 22 -27.64 3.86 -2.55
N CYS A 23 -27.45 3.42 -3.79
CA CYS A 23 -26.32 3.75 -4.64
C CYS A 23 -26.57 4.89 -5.65
N GLU A 24 -27.79 5.47 -5.69
CA GLU A 24 -28.16 6.48 -6.70
C GLU A 24 -27.23 7.72 -6.66
N ASP A 25 -26.79 8.14 -5.47
CA ASP A 25 -25.92 9.32 -5.26
C ASP A 25 -24.47 8.94 -4.87
N VAL A 26 -24.09 7.66 -4.93
CA VAL A 26 -22.76 7.18 -4.55
C VAL A 26 -21.88 7.05 -5.79
N THR A 27 -20.72 7.70 -5.77
CA THR A 27 -19.71 7.53 -6.82
C THR A 27 -18.51 6.80 -6.27
N CYS A 28 -18.22 5.62 -6.81
CA CYS A 28 -17.02 4.85 -6.51
C CYS A 28 -16.01 5.02 -7.65
N TYR A 29 -14.76 5.38 -7.32
CA TYR A 29 -13.68 5.56 -8.28
C TYR A 29 -12.90 4.25 -8.48
N ASN A 30 -12.01 4.25 -9.47
CA ASN A 30 -11.01 3.19 -9.68
C ASN A 30 -11.62 1.78 -9.69
N ASP A 31 -12.67 1.59 -10.48
CA ASP A 31 -13.41 0.32 -10.61
C ASP A 31 -14.05 -0.20 -9.30
N GLY A 32 -14.18 0.65 -8.29
CA GLY A 32 -14.96 0.36 -7.09
C GLY A 32 -16.45 0.18 -7.40
N VAL A 33 -17.12 -0.69 -6.69
CA VAL A 33 -18.54 -1.01 -6.86
C VAL A 33 -19.32 -0.54 -5.63
N CYS A 34 -20.45 0.13 -5.86
CA CYS A 34 -21.36 0.47 -4.77
C CYS A 34 -22.17 -0.76 -4.36
N ASP A 35 -22.20 -1.05 -3.06
CA ASP A 35 -23.04 -2.06 -2.43
C ASP A 35 -23.73 -1.44 -1.21
N ASP A 36 -25.04 -1.38 -1.24
CA ASP A 36 -25.90 -0.82 -0.18
C ASP A 36 -25.42 0.56 0.35
N GLY A 37 -25.04 1.47 -0.60
CA GLY A 37 -24.61 2.84 -0.28
C GLY A 37 -23.14 2.97 0.14
N THR A 38 -22.36 1.90 0.06
CA THR A 38 -20.93 1.88 0.42
C THR A 38 -20.10 1.41 -0.77
N CYS A 39 -18.94 2.04 -1.01
CA CYS A 39 -18.04 1.57 -2.04
C CYS A 39 -17.20 0.39 -1.57
N ILE A 40 -17.23 -0.70 -2.35
CA ILE A 40 -16.28 -1.81 -2.25
C ILE A 40 -15.18 -1.52 -3.25
N CYS A 41 -13.97 -1.27 -2.75
CA CYS A 41 -12.84 -0.88 -3.60
C CYS A 41 -12.22 -2.08 -4.31
N ALA A 42 -11.74 -1.84 -5.53
CA ALA A 42 -10.85 -2.77 -6.20
C ALA A 42 -9.50 -2.87 -5.45
N ASP A 43 -8.74 -3.92 -5.73
CA ASP A 43 -7.42 -4.15 -5.12
C ASP A 43 -6.51 -2.92 -5.24
N TRP A 44 -5.78 -2.61 -4.18
CA TRP A 44 -4.83 -1.50 -4.08
C TRP A 44 -5.45 -0.09 -4.00
N TYR A 45 -6.78 0.00 -3.84
CA TYR A 45 -7.47 1.25 -3.56
C TYR A 45 -8.18 1.20 -2.21
N GLU A 46 -8.24 2.33 -1.54
CA GLU A 46 -8.88 2.49 -0.24
C GLU A 46 -9.62 3.84 -0.14
N GLY A 47 -10.28 4.07 0.99
CA GLY A 47 -11.08 5.26 1.22
C GLY A 47 -12.57 5.03 0.99
N ALA A 48 -13.39 5.98 1.42
CA ALA A 48 -14.85 5.85 1.37
C ALA A 48 -15.42 5.81 -0.05
N ASP A 49 -14.67 6.32 -1.01
CA ASP A 49 -15.01 6.43 -2.44
C ASP A 49 -14.00 5.72 -3.35
N CYS A 50 -13.05 4.98 -2.78
CA CYS A 50 -11.99 4.27 -3.50
C CYS A 50 -11.05 5.18 -4.32
N SER A 51 -10.91 6.44 -3.95
CA SER A 51 -10.07 7.40 -4.69
C SER A 51 -8.60 7.37 -4.28
N THR A 52 -8.27 6.73 -3.17
CA THR A 52 -6.92 6.73 -2.59
C THR A 52 -6.17 5.44 -2.94
N GLU A 53 -4.94 5.56 -3.46
CA GLU A 53 -4.06 4.41 -3.63
C GLU A 53 -3.60 3.88 -2.26
N GLU A 54 -3.73 2.58 -2.02
CA GLU A 54 -3.35 1.95 -0.74
C GLU A 54 -1.88 2.17 -0.38
N ARG A 55 -0.99 2.20 -1.38
CA ARG A 55 0.45 2.45 -1.17
C ARG A 55 0.78 3.89 -0.72
N ALA A 56 -0.14 4.85 -0.88
CA ALA A 56 0.10 6.26 -0.53
C ALA A 56 0.40 6.46 0.96
N LYS A 57 -0.12 5.59 1.82
CA LYS A 57 0.16 5.60 3.27
C LYS A 57 1.63 5.35 3.61
N TYR A 58 2.39 4.76 2.70
CA TYR A 58 3.82 4.46 2.89
C TYR A 58 4.76 5.55 2.40
N TYR A 59 4.28 6.54 1.63
CA TYR A 59 5.14 7.62 1.12
C TYR A 59 5.71 8.48 2.23
N GLY A 60 6.94 8.95 2.02
CA GLY A 60 7.64 9.87 2.90
C GLY A 60 9.09 9.50 3.14
N ASP A 61 9.75 10.33 3.93
CA ASP A 61 11.15 10.15 4.31
C ASP A 61 11.24 9.46 5.67
N TYR A 62 11.79 8.26 5.68
CA TYR A 62 12.02 7.50 6.91
C TYR A 62 13.45 7.76 7.38
N ILE A 63 13.59 8.34 8.57
CA ILE A 63 14.88 8.66 9.19
C ILE A 63 15.16 7.64 10.29
N GLY A 64 16.33 7.01 10.25
CA GLY A 64 16.64 5.94 11.19
C GLY A 64 18.09 5.52 11.21
N THR A 65 18.31 4.33 11.74
CA THR A 65 19.64 3.72 11.85
C THR A 65 19.81 2.67 10.75
N ALA A 66 20.84 2.84 9.94
CA ALA A 66 21.34 1.85 9.02
C ALA A 66 22.51 1.10 9.67
N THR A 67 22.54 -0.22 9.53
CA THR A 67 23.62 -1.09 9.97
C THR A 67 24.13 -1.89 8.79
N PHE A 68 25.44 -1.89 8.62
CA PHE A 68 26.14 -2.65 7.58
C PHE A 68 27.06 -3.67 8.22
N ILE A 69 27.04 -4.90 7.72
CA ILE A 69 27.89 -6.00 8.16
C ILE A 69 28.64 -6.52 6.95
N ASN A 70 29.98 -6.48 6.99
CA ASN A 70 30.79 -7.02 5.90
C ASN A 70 31.04 -8.52 6.03
N ALA A 71 31.64 -9.13 5.01
CA ALA A 71 31.94 -10.56 5.00
C ALA A 71 32.91 -11.02 6.12
N ALA A 72 33.66 -10.10 6.74
CA ALA A 72 34.51 -10.37 7.88
C ALA A 72 33.75 -10.30 9.22
N GLY A 73 32.49 -9.84 9.21
CA GLY A 73 31.68 -9.67 10.39
C GLY A 73 31.85 -8.29 11.07
N ASP A 74 32.60 -7.36 10.43
CA ASP A 74 32.72 -6.01 10.98
C ASP A 74 31.41 -5.26 10.80
N VAL A 75 30.99 -4.58 11.86
CA VAL A 75 29.71 -3.85 11.94
C VAL A 75 29.98 -2.35 11.89
N SER A 76 29.27 -1.64 11.04
CA SER A 76 29.22 -0.19 11.03
C SER A 76 27.77 0.30 11.05
N THR A 77 27.53 1.45 11.68
CA THR A 77 26.20 2.06 11.77
C THR A 77 26.26 3.53 11.37
N SER A 78 25.20 4.00 10.75
CA SER A 78 25.01 5.42 10.42
C SER A 78 23.54 5.82 10.58
N THR A 79 23.29 7.12 10.69
CA THR A 79 21.95 7.65 10.47
C THR A 79 21.72 7.75 8.97
N ASP A 80 20.60 7.28 8.49
CA ASP A 80 20.23 7.29 7.09
C ASP A 80 18.80 7.78 6.92
N THR A 81 18.47 8.21 5.69
CA THR A 81 17.13 8.61 5.30
C THR A 81 16.72 7.83 4.05
N ILE A 82 15.66 7.05 4.18
CA ILE A 82 15.08 6.31 3.05
C ILE A 82 13.81 7.03 2.56
N PRO A 83 13.88 7.77 1.44
CA PRO A 83 12.69 8.26 0.77
C PRO A 83 11.93 7.10 0.15
N VAL A 84 10.61 7.08 0.37
CA VAL A 84 9.68 6.10 -0.22
C VAL A 84 8.69 6.84 -1.10
N VAL A 85 8.63 6.47 -2.37
CA VAL A 85 7.77 7.11 -3.39
C VAL A 85 7.12 6.07 -4.29
N ALA A 86 6.13 6.49 -5.07
CA ALA A 86 5.49 5.62 -6.06
C ALA A 86 6.49 5.12 -7.11
N ASN A 87 6.37 3.86 -7.51
CA ASN A 87 7.01 3.33 -8.71
C ASN A 87 6.01 3.32 -9.87
N GLY A 88 6.06 4.39 -10.70
CA GLY A 88 5.19 4.50 -11.86
C GLY A 88 3.70 4.31 -11.55
N THR A 89 2.99 3.60 -12.42
CA THR A 89 1.55 3.34 -12.31
C THR A 89 1.21 1.97 -11.70
N THR A 90 2.21 1.15 -11.38
CA THR A 90 2.00 -0.17 -10.77
C THR A 90 1.68 0.01 -9.29
N LEU A 91 0.46 -0.29 -8.88
CA LEU A 91 -0.09 0.08 -7.57
C LEU A 91 0.55 -0.63 -6.38
N ASN A 92 1.14 -1.80 -6.58
CA ASN A 92 1.85 -2.55 -5.56
C ASN A 92 3.37 -2.32 -5.57
N GLU A 93 3.85 -1.32 -6.31
CA GLU A 93 5.28 -1.04 -6.39
C GLU A 93 5.61 0.33 -5.82
N LEU A 94 6.76 0.39 -5.15
CA LEU A 94 7.37 1.58 -4.58
C LEU A 94 8.82 1.68 -5.05
N TYR A 95 9.38 2.89 -5.02
CA TYR A 95 10.82 3.10 -5.01
C TYR A 95 11.27 3.52 -3.61
N MET A 96 12.32 2.90 -3.13
CA MET A 96 13.09 3.35 -1.97
C MET A 96 14.42 3.92 -2.45
N ALA A 97 15.04 4.78 -1.66
CA ALA A 97 16.37 5.36 -1.85
C ALA A 97 16.97 5.12 -3.27
N ASN A 98 17.52 6.07 -3.92
CA ASN A 98 18.22 5.91 -5.23
C ASN A 98 17.51 5.00 -6.28
N GLY A 99 16.16 4.83 -6.16
CA GLY A 99 15.38 4.05 -7.13
C GLY A 99 15.40 2.54 -6.92
N VAL A 100 15.65 2.05 -5.70
CA VAL A 100 15.52 0.61 -5.37
C VAL A 100 14.05 0.18 -5.51
N PRO A 101 13.72 -0.69 -6.47
CA PRO A 101 12.35 -1.15 -6.66
C PRO A 101 11.93 -2.06 -5.50
N THR A 102 10.70 -1.87 -5.05
CA THR A 102 10.14 -2.60 -3.91
C THR A 102 8.72 -3.02 -4.25
N VAL A 103 8.39 -4.28 -4.02
CA VAL A 103 7.09 -4.85 -4.31
C VAL A 103 6.36 -5.15 -3.01
N LEU A 104 5.22 -4.49 -2.81
CA LEU A 104 4.35 -4.71 -1.65
C LEU A 104 3.69 -6.09 -1.72
N ASP A 105 3.60 -6.75 -0.57
CA ASP A 105 2.86 -8.00 -0.46
C ASP A 105 1.35 -7.76 -0.56
N VAL A 106 0.64 -8.69 -1.20
CA VAL A 106 -0.82 -8.60 -1.44
C VAL A 106 -1.69 -8.61 -0.18
N SER A 107 -1.11 -8.83 0.98
CA SER A 107 -1.85 -8.99 2.24
C SER A 107 -2.26 -7.68 2.91
N GLY A 108 -1.89 -6.51 2.38
CA GLY A 108 -2.17 -5.21 3.01
C GLY A 108 -1.50 -4.97 4.37
N MET A 109 -0.67 -5.92 4.84
CA MET A 109 -0.01 -5.87 6.15
C MET A 109 1.33 -5.13 6.14
N GLY A 110 1.64 -4.41 5.04
CA GLY A 110 2.85 -3.59 4.93
C GLY A 110 4.13 -4.36 4.68
N GLY A 111 4.09 -5.69 4.52
CA GLY A 111 5.23 -6.48 4.08
C GLY A 111 5.62 -6.15 2.64
N PHE A 112 6.92 -6.25 2.33
CA PHE A 112 7.41 -6.06 0.97
C PHE A 112 8.66 -6.87 0.68
N THR A 113 8.92 -7.07 -0.62
CA THR A 113 10.17 -7.65 -1.13
C THR A 113 10.93 -6.63 -1.95
N ILE A 114 12.24 -6.69 -1.90
CA ILE A 114 13.15 -6.00 -2.82
C ILE A 114 13.64 -7.07 -3.80
N PRO A 115 13.10 -7.12 -5.03
CA PRO A 115 13.56 -8.09 -6.03
C PRO A 115 15.02 -7.81 -6.37
N LEU A 116 15.76 -8.85 -6.77
CA LEU A 116 17.16 -8.69 -7.19
C LEU A 116 17.25 -7.62 -8.29
N SER A 117 17.90 -6.54 -7.98
CA SER A 117 17.96 -5.34 -8.83
C SER A 117 19.36 -4.77 -8.85
N ALA A 118 19.81 -4.33 -10.04
CA ALA A 118 21.04 -3.57 -10.19
C ALA A 118 20.72 -2.09 -9.98
N VAL A 119 21.38 -1.47 -9.02
CA VAL A 119 21.26 -0.05 -8.72
C VAL A 119 22.65 0.61 -8.84
N SER A 120 22.68 1.88 -9.19
CA SER A 120 23.92 2.63 -9.29
C SER A 120 23.92 3.76 -8.28
N ASP A 121 24.99 3.85 -7.52
CA ASP A 121 25.25 4.96 -6.63
C ASP A 121 25.56 6.24 -7.41
N PRO A 122 25.43 7.42 -6.79
CA PRO A 122 25.77 8.70 -7.43
C PRO A 122 27.20 8.82 -7.93
N ASP A 123 28.13 8.03 -7.41
CA ASP A 123 29.53 7.95 -7.86
C ASP A 123 29.74 7.02 -9.07
N GLY A 124 28.66 6.35 -9.54
CA GLY A 124 28.67 5.44 -10.67
C GLY A 124 29.00 3.98 -10.31
N THR A 125 29.18 3.65 -9.03
CA THR A 125 29.33 2.27 -8.59
C THR A 125 28.01 1.52 -8.74
N THR A 126 28.03 0.38 -9.42
CA THR A 126 26.86 -0.49 -9.57
C THR A 126 26.94 -1.64 -8.57
N LEU A 127 25.82 -1.89 -7.89
CA LEU A 127 25.65 -3.03 -6.99
C LEU A 127 24.34 -3.75 -7.28
N ASN A 128 24.25 -5.01 -6.94
CA ASN A 128 23.00 -5.74 -6.88
C ASN A 128 22.44 -5.67 -5.45
N ILE A 129 21.15 -5.42 -5.34
CA ILE A 129 20.46 -5.43 -4.05
C ILE A 129 19.26 -6.37 -4.10
N SER A 130 19.03 -7.10 -3.02
CA SER A 130 17.82 -7.89 -2.81
C SER A 130 17.51 -7.97 -1.32
N GLY A 131 16.24 -8.15 -0.97
CA GLY A 131 15.86 -8.20 0.44
C GLY A 131 14.37 -8.20 0.66
N ASN A 132 14.01 -7.82 1.88
CA ASN A 132 12.62 -7.67 2.31
C ASN A 132 12.51 -6.68 3.46
N GLY A 133 11.29 -6.36 3.84
CA GLY A 133 11.03 -5.49 4.98
C GLY A 133 9.54 -5.34 5.26
N SER A 134 9.25 -4.39 6.12
CA SER A 134 7.86 -4.07 6.46
C SER A 134 7.66 -2.63 6.87
N PHE A 135 6.46 -2.13 6.62
CA PHE A 135 5.92 -0.91 7.20
C PHE A 135 4.96 -1.29 8.34
N ASP A 136 5.15 -0.70 9.50
CA ASP A 136 4.24 -0.80 10.64
C ASP A 136 3.89 0.62 11.11
N GLY A 137 2.76 1.13 10.65
CA GLY A 137 2.40 2.53 10.81
C GLY A 137 3.46 3.46 10.19
N ASN A 138 4.12 4.23 11.03
CA ASN A 138 5.21 5.14 10.61
C ASN A 138 6.61 4.50 10.67
N LEU A 139 6.72 3.25 11.09
CA LEU A 139 8.00 2.54 11.18
C LEU A 139 8.28 1.80 9.88
N LEU A 140 9.49 1.92 9.35
CA LEU A 140 10.05 1.12 8.25
C LEU A 140 11.19 0.26 8.78
N THR A 141 11.14 -1.03 8.49
CA THR A 141 12.27 -1.95 8.68
C THR A 141 12.67 -2.57 7.35
N VAL A 142 13.96 -2.65 7.10
CA VAL A 142 14.53 -3.25 5.89
C VAL A 142 15.64 -4.22 6.27
N THR A 143 15.71 -5.34 5.59
CA THR A 143 16.85 -6.26 5.59
C THR A 143 17.21 -6.57 4.14
N ALA A 144 18.44 -6.31 3.76
CA ALA A 144 18.87 -6.49 2.38
C ALA A 144 20.31 -7.00 2.30
N THR A 145 20.62 -7.68 1.20
CA THR A 145 21.97 -8.05 0.80
C THR A 145 22.37 -7.15 -0.35
N MET A 146 23.54 -6.54 -0.24
CA MET A 146 24.16 -5.68 -1.25
C MET A 146 25.41 -6.38 -1.80
N GLU A 147 25.39 -6.71 -3.08
CA GLU A 147 26.48 -7.40 -3.77
C GLU A 147 27.23 -6.44 -4.68
N PHE A 148 28.48 -6.16 -4.33
CA PHE A 148 29.44 -5.43 -5.16
C PHE A 148 30.30 -6.42 -5.95
N THR A 149 31.06 -5.94 -6.93
CA THR A 149 31.92 -6.78 -7.76
C THR A 149 32.92 -7.63 -6.94
N SER A 150 33.35 -7.14 -5.77
CA SER A 150 34.39 -7.78 -4.96
C SER A 150 34.02 -8.01 -3.50
N SER A 151 32.80 -7.68 -3.10
CA SER A 151 32.36 -7.79 -1.69
C SER A 151 30.85 -7.91 -1.58
N THR A 152 30.39 -8.42 -0.45
CA THR A 152 28.99 -8.47 -0.08
C THR A 152 28.81 -7.79 1.28
N LEU A 153 27.76 -7.00 1.42
CA LEU A 153 27.34 -6.38 2.67
C LEU A 153 25.93 -6.86 3.01
N GLU A 154 25.70 -7.15 4.28
CA GLU A 154 24.35 -7.23 4.82
C GLU A 154 23.96 -5.85 5.33
N TYR A 155 22.75 -5.45 4.99
CA TYR A 155 22.17 -4.16 5.33
C TYR A 155 20.90 -4.34 6.14
N THR A 156 20.80 -3.62 7.24
CA THR A 156 19.54 -3.49 7.96
C THR A 156 19.25 -2.03 8.26
N PHE A 157 17.99 -1.65 8.19
CA PHE A 157 17.52 -0.31 8.51
C PHE A 157 16.29 -0.39 9.42
N SER A 158 16.22 0.53 10.38
CA SER A 158 15.03 0.77 11.18
C SER A 158 14.88 2.27 11.39
N GLY A 159 13.79 2.85 10.93
CA GLY A 159 13.53 4.28 10.99
C GLY A 159 12.05 4.62 10.88
N SER A 160 11.72 5.88 11.17
CA SER A 160 10.34 6.37 11.16
C SER A 160 10.21 7.70 10.42
N LYS A 161 8.99 7.96 9.92
CA LYS A 161 8.57 9.24 9.32
C LYS A 161 7.66 10.02 10.24
#